data_f9b2af2cb1f7c5fdbd64a0d83eed9b70
#
_entry.id   f9b2af2cb1f7c5fdbd64a0d83eed9b70
#
_cell.length_a   1.000
_cell.length_b   1.000
_cell.length_c   1.000
_cell.angle_alpha   90.00
_cell.angle_beta   90.00
_cell.angle_gamma   90.00
#
_symmetry.space_group_name_H-M   'P 1'
#
loop_
_entity.id
_entity.type
_entity.pdbx_description
1 polymer ?
#
loop_
_entity_poly.entity_id
_entity_poly.type
_entity_poly.pdbx_seq_one_letter_code
_entity_poly.pdbx_strand_id
1 'polypeptide(L)'
;MTDIKVFSPIPELSNYVRYYWILKCNERFRILTFPIGCPQIIFHRKNPLYIPELNSHQSRFTISGQVNFPAHIEATDGADMVVAVFYPHTIGYFINTTPSAFYNLEISGYDIGDKVLDTFAARIMDNDSDVQCITILN
;
A
#
# COMPACT_ATOMS: atom_id res chain seq x y z
N MET A 1 -17.33 2.27 11.29
CA MET A 1 -16.56 1.19 11.92
C MET A 1 -15.37 0.84 11.06
N THR A 2 -14.21 0.62 11.65
CA THR A 2 -13.00 0.26 10.93
C THR A 2 -12.75 -1.24 11.05
N ASP A 3 -12.54 -1.91 9.93
CA ASP A 3 -12.24 -3.33 9.85
C ASP A 3 -10.88 -3.53 9.22
N ILE A 4 -9.99 -4.22 9.94
CA ILE A 4 -8.62 -4.51 9.47
C ILE A 4 -8.43 -6.02 9.49
N LYS A 5 -7.99 -6.57 8.35
CA LYS A 5 -7.67 -7.99 8.21
C LYS A 5 -6.22 -8.14 7.75
N VAL A 6 -5.52 -9.10 8.33
CA VAL A 6 -4.11 -9.40 8.00
C VAL A 6 -4.03 -10.78 7.38
N PHE A 7 -3.24 -10.90 6.32
CA PHE A 7 -3.06 -12.15 5.57
C PHE A 7 -1.57 -12.44 5.42
N SER A 8 -1.22 -13.71 5.52
CA SER A 8 0.15 -14.16 5.23
C SER A 8 0.33 -14.42 3.74
N PRO A 9 1.53 -14.15 3.18
CA PRO A 9 1.82 -14.55 1.80
C PRO A 9 1.93 -16.07 1.67
N ILE A 10 1.82 -16.58 0.44
CA ILE A 10 2.12 -17.99 0.18
C ILE A 10 3.59 -18.27 0.50
N PRO A 11 3.96 -19.54 0.83
CA PRO A 11 5.33 -19.86 1.22
C PRO A 11 6.40 -19.41 0.23
N GLU A 12 6.11 -19.44 -1.07
CA GLU A 12 7.03 -19.01 -2.13
C GLU A 12 7.41 -17.53 -2.05
N LEU A 13 6.55 -16.70 -1.45
CA LEU A 13 6.78 -15.28 -1.30
C LEU A 13 7.18 -14.86 0.12
N SER A 14 7.21 -15.79 1.07
CA SER A 14 7.40 -15.46 2.49
C SER A 14 8.76 -14.83 2.80
N ASN A 15 9.77 -15.01 1.94
CA ASN A 15 11.08 -14.37 2.10
C ASN A 15 11.14 -12.97 1.49
N TYR A 16 10.11 -12.56 0.75
CA TYR A 16 10.07 -11.28 0.04
C TYR A 16 9.00 -10.36 0.58
N VAL A 17 7.82 -10.91 0.89
CA VAL A 17 6.66 -10.19 1.39
C VAL A 17 6.46 -10.55 2.85
N ARG A 18 6.35 -9.51 3.68
CA ARG A 18 6.19 -9.73 5.12
C ARG A 18 4.75 -10.14 5.45
N TYR A 19 3.77 -9.37 4.97
CA TYR A 19 2.34 -9.69 5.10
C TYR A 19 1.53 -8.76 4.20
N TYR A 20 0.26 -9.12 4.02
CA TYR A 20 -0.74 -8.24 3.40
C TYR A 20 -1.74 -7.80 4.45
N TRP A 21 -2.34 -6.63 4.28
CA TRP A 21 -3.46 -6.26 5.11
C TRP A 21 -4.46 -5.44 4.29
N ILE A 22 -5.74 -5.49 4.74
CA ILE A 22 -6.85 -4.80 4.11
C ILE A 22 -7.55 -4.00 5.18
N LEU A 23 -7.77 -2.71 4.92
CA LEU A 23 -8.49 -1.82 5.79
C LEU A 23 -9.75 -1.36 5.09
N LYS A 24 -10.89 -1.48 5.78
CA LYS A 24 -12.19 -0.94 5.34
C LYS A 24 -12.76 -0.07 6.43
N CYS A 25 -13.15 1.15 6.07
CA CYS A 25 -13.81 2.09 6.96
C CYS A 25 -14.82 2.88 6.15
N ASN A 26 -16.07 2.95 6.64
CA ASN A 26 -17.15 3.68 5.97
C ASN A 26 -17.35 5.07 6.54
N GLU A 27 -16.54 5.47 7.50
CA GLU A 27 -16.67 6.71 8.23
C GLU A 27 -15.41 7.56 8.05
N ARG A 28 -15.55 8.86 8.34
CA ARG A 28 -14.38 9.73 8.45
C ARG A 28 -13.46 9.20 9.55
N PHE A 29 -12.15 9.16 9.29
CA PHE A 29 -11.20 8.78 10.32
C PHE A 29 -9.87 9.51 10.15
N ARG A 30 -9.13 9.54 11.26
CA ARG A 30 -7.74 10.03 11.32
C ARG A 30 -6.98 9.13 12.26
N ILE A 31 -5.89 8.56 11.79
CA ILE A 31 -5.06 7.63 12.57
C ILE A 31 -3.61 8.08 12.49
N LEU A 32 -2.91 8.03 13.62
CA LEU A 32 -1.47 8.22 13.66
C LEU A 32 -0.79 6.88 13.42
N THR A 33 0.05 6.81 12.41
CA THR A 33 0.84 5.61 12.10
C THR A 33 2.29 5.81 12.53
N PHE A 34 2.95 4.71 12.90
CA PHE A 34 4.35 4.73 13.30
C PHE A 34 5.21 4.01 12.27
N PRO A 35 6.50 4.39 12.15
CA PRO A 35 7.40 3.73 11.20
C PRO A 35 7.57 2.25 11.56
N ILE A 36 7.47 1.39 10.54
CA ILE A 36 7.70 -0.05 10.72
C ILE A 36 8.99 -0.51 10.02
N GLY A 37 9.69 0.42 9.35
CA GLY A 37 10.92 0.12 8.64
C GLY A 37 10.74 -0.71 7.38
N CYS A 38 9.53 -0.84 6.87
CA CYS A 38 9.22 -1.66 5.71
C CYS A 38 8.51 -0.84 4.64
N PRO A 39 8.92 -0.94 3.37
CA PRO A 39 8.20 -0.30 2.28
C PRO A 39 6.89 -1.04 2.01
N GLN A 40 5.93 -0.32 1.44
CA GLN A 40 4.58 -0.83 1.19
C GLN A 40 4.12 -0.45 -0.21
N ILE A 41 3.32 -1.31 -0.81
CA ILE A 41 2.55 -0.98 -2.01
C ILE A 41 1.09 -0.92 -1.59
N ILE A 42 0.43 0.20 -1.88
CA ILE A 42 -0.92 0.51 -1.42
C ILE A 42 -1.84 0.65 -2.63
N PHE A 43 -2.94 -0.09 -2.60
CA PHE A 43 -3.97 -0.05 -3.65
C PHE A 43 -5.27 0.44 -3.00
N HIS A 44 -5.77 1.61 -3.41
CA HIS A 44 -7.03 2.15 -2.91
C HIS A 44 -8.19 1.72 -3.79
N ARG A 45 -9.12 0.94 -3.23
CA ARG A 45 -10.36 0.56 -3.92
C ARG A 45 -11.42 1.66 -3.85
N LYS A 46 -11.24 2.60 -2.91
CA LYS A 46 -12.02 3.84 -2.80
C LYS A 46 -11.08 5.04 -2.93
N ASN A 47 -11.43 6.13 -2.27
CA ASN A 47 -10.66 7.36 -2.30
C ASN A 47 -9.29 7.20 -1.62
N PRO A 48 -8.23 7.77 -2.18
CA PRO A 48 -6.93 7.80 -1.53
C PRO A 48 -6.96 8.55 -0.21
N LEU A 49 -5.97 8.28 0.64
CA LEU A 49 -5.83 8.94 1.92
C LEU A 49 -5.01 10.22 1.79
N TYR A 50 -5.23 11.16 2.70
CA TYR A 50 -4.45 12.36 2.84
C TYR A 50 -3.40 12.17 3.94
N ILE A 51 -2.17 12.63 3.70
CA ILE A 51 -1.06 12.57 4.65
C ILE A 51 -0.70 14.02 5.00
N PRO A 52 -1.14 14.55 6.16
CA PRO A 52 -0.86 15.95 6.53
C PRO A 52 0.63 16.27 6.59
N GLU A 53 1.45 15.38 7.13
CA GLU A 53 2.89 15.61 7.26
C GLU A 53 3.60 15.77 5.92
N LEU A 54 3.04 15.19 4.86
CA LEU A 54 3.56 15.32 3.49
C LEU A 54 2.78 16.35 2.68
N ASN A 55 1.70 16.92 3.25
CA ASN A 55 0.79 17.85 2.57
C ASN A 55 0.34 17.33 1.21
N SER A 56 -0.02 16.07 1.13
CA SER A 56 -0.40 15.44 -0.13
C SER A 56 -1.37 14.28 0.07
N HIS A 57 -2.18 14.04 -0.97
CA HIS A 57 -2.96 12.82 -1.07
C HIS A 57 -2.13 11.72 -1.70
N GLN A 58 -2.32 10.49 -1.25
CA GLN A 58 -1.78 9.34 -1.96
C GLN A 58 -2.47 9.19 -3.31
N SER A 59 -1.79 8.61 -4.29
CA SER A 59 -2.48 8.16 -5.51
C SER A 59 -3.25 6.88 -5.22
N ARG A 60 -4.12 6.46 -6.12
CA ARG A 60 -4.85 5.18 -5.95
C ARG A 60 -3.90 3.97 -5.91
N PHE A 61 -2.77 4.08 -6.57
CA PHE A 61 -1.70 3.09 -6.54
C PHE A 61 -0.44 3.81 -6.06
N THR A 62 -0.06 3.57 -4.81
CA THR A 62 1.01 4.31 -4.14
C THR A 62 2.08 3.34 -3.66
N ILE A 63 3.34 3.76 -3.79
CA ILE A 63 4.48 3.09 -3.19
C ILE A 63 4.99 3.97 -2.07
N SER A 64 4.91 3.44 -0.85
CA SER A 64 5.40 4.13 0.35
C SER A 64 6.75 3.53 0.71
N GLY A 65 7.79 4.35 0.73
CA GLY A 65 9.13 3.92 1.10
C GLY A 65 9.27 3.71 2.60
N GLN A 66 10.48 3.37 3.02
CA GLN A 66 10.80 3.33 4.46
C GLN A 66 10.77 4.74 5.01
N VAL A 67 9.81 5.01 5.91
CA VAL A 67 9.72 6.30 6.59
C VAL A 67 10.29 6.16 8.00
N ASN A 68 10.90 7.22 8.51
CA ASN A 68 11.47 7.25 9.85
C ASN A 68 10.76 8.24 10.78
N PHE A 69 9.56 8.69 10.41
CA PHE A 69 8.77 9.60 11.23
C PHE A 69 7.32 9.11 11.29
N PRO A 70 6.60 9.39 12.41
CA PRO A 70 5.18 9.08 12.48
C PRO A 70 4.40 10.02 11.58
N ALA A 71 3.34 9.50 10.95
CA ALA A 71 2.50 10.27 10.05
C ALA A 71 1.03 9.94 10.29
N HIS A 72 0.19 10.97 10.15
CA HIS A 72 -1.26 10.77 10.17
C HIS A 72 -1.74 10.35 8.80
N ILE A 73 -2.78 9.52 8.79
CA ILE A 73 -3.56 9.23 7.59
C ILE A 73 -5.00 9.66 7.84
N GLU A 74 -5.57 10.35 6.87
CA GLU A 74 -6.92 10.91 6.99
C GLU A 74 -7.80 10.49 5.81
N ALA A 75 -9.07 10.21 6.12
CA ALA A 75 -10.10 9.97 5.11
C ALA A 75 -11.37 10.71 5.52
N THR A 76 -11.99 11.43 4.57
CA THR A 76 -13.24 12.15 4.82
C THR A 76 -14.47 11.28 4.64
N ASP A 77 -14.46 10.40 3.66
CA ASP A 77 -15.60 9.56 3.28
C ASP A 77 -15.32 8.06 3.45
N GLY A 78 -14.38 7.74 4.32
CA GLY A 78 -13.96 6.36 4.50
C GLY A 78 -12.81 5.95 3.60
N ALA A 79 -12.40 4.71 3.75
CA ALA A 79 -11.28 4.14 3.02
C ALA A 79 -11.52 2.66 2.76
N ASP A 80 -10.96 2.17 1.68
CA ASP A 80 -10.92 0.75 1.35
C ASP A 80 -9.61 0.49 0.62
N MET A 81 -8.63 -0.07 1.33
CA MET A 81 -7.30 -0.23 0.77
C MET A 81 -6.73 -1.62 1.02
N VAL A 82 -5.99 -2.10 0.03
CA VAL A 82 -5.24 -3.35 0.06
C VAL A 82 -3.76 -2.99 0.07
N VAL A 83 -3.01 -3.54 1.01
CA VAL A 83 -1.60 -3.18 1.22
C VAL A 83 -0.73 -4.42 1.25
N ALA A 84 0.37 -4.38 0.49
CA ALA A 84 1.43 -5.37 0.56
C ALA A 84 2.64 -4.75 1.25
N VAL A 85 3.11 -5.39 2.33
CA VAL A 85 4.26 -4.94 3.11
C VAL A 85 5.45 -5.82 2.78
N PHE A 86 6.55 -5.20 2.37
CA PHE A 86 7.76 -5.91 1.94
C PHE A 86 8.85 -5.80 2.99
N TYR A 87 9.75 -6.77 3.01
CA TYR A 87 11.00 -6.59 3.74
C TYR A 87 11.81 -5.47 3.07
N PRO A 88 12.63 -4.72 3.85
CA PRO A 88 13.30 -3.52 3.32
C PRO A 88 14.15 -3.74 2.07
N HIS A 89 14.73 -4.93 1.93
CA HIS A 89 15.67 -5.25 0.85
C HIS A 89 15.01 -5.98 -0.34
N THR A 90 13.71 -6.27 -0.28
CA THR A 90 13.08 -7.15 -1.28
C THR A 90 12.15 -6.44 -2.26
N ILE A 91 11.71 -5.22 -1.96
CA ILE A 91 10.76 -4.52 -2.84
C ILE A 91 11.35 -4.29 -4.24
N GLY A 92 12.67 -4.15 -4.36
CA GLY A 92 13.34 -3.96 -5.64
C GLY A 92 13.22 -5.15 -6.59
N TYR A 93 12.85 -6.32 -6.10
CA TYR A 93 12.58 -7.47 -6.97
C TYR A 93 11.27 -7.35 -7.73
N PHE A 94 10.36 -6.50 -7.25
CA PHE A 94 9.02 -6.35 -7.81
C PHE A 94 8.86 -5.04 -8.57
N ILE A 95 9.70 -4.04 -8.27
CA ILE A 95 9.62 -2.70 -8.82
C ILE A 95 10.98 -2.34 -9.41
N ASN A 96 10.98 -1.93 -10.67
CA ASN A 96 12.22 -1.57 -11.37
C ASN A 96 12.67 -0.16 -10.98
N THR A 97 13.05 0.00 -9.72
CA THR A 97 13.62 1.24 -9.19
C THR A 97 14.47 0.91 -7.96
N THR A 98 15.37 1.81 -7.59
CA THR A 98 16.17 1.63 -6.38
C THR A 98 15.36 2.04 -5.16
N PRO A 99 15.35 1.24 -4.06
CA PRO A 99 14.61 1.59 -2.86
C PRO A 99 14.99 2.95 -2.27
N SER A 100 16.23 3.40 -2.44
CA SER A 100 16.66 4.71 -1.96
C SER A 100 15.97 5.87 -2.66
N ALA A 101 15.40 5.64 -3.84
CA ALA A 101 14.71 6.69 -4.60
C ALA A 101 13.43 7.17 -3.92
N PHE A 102 12.84 6.38 -3.02
CA PHE A 102 11.61 6.75 -2.32
C PHE A 102 11.70 6.62 -0.79
N TYR A 103 12.92 6.65 -0.24
CA TYR A 103 13.11 6.68 1.21
C TYR A 103 12.50 7.96 1.79
N ASN A 104 11.68 7.81 2.84
CA ASN A 104 10.87 8.87 3.46
C ASN A 104 9.89 9.56 2.49
N LEU A 105 9.59 8.93 1.36
CA LEU A 105 8.71 9.48 0.34
C LEU A 105 7.61 8.51 0.02
N GLU A 106 6.50 9.07 -0.49
CA GLU A 106 5.47 8.31 -1.18
C GLU A 106 5.45 8.73 -2.62
N ILE A 107 5.44 7.77 -3.53
CA ILE A 107 5.35 8.05 -4.96
C ILE A 107 4.14 7.35 -5.55
N SER A 108 3.60 7.91 -6.63
CA SER A 108 2.59 7.21 -7.41
C SER A 108 3.22 6.00 -8.10
N GLY A 109 2.60 4.83 -7.95
CA GLY A 109 3.06 3.64 -8.66
C GLY A 109 3.02 3.81 -10.17
N TYR A 110 2.13 4.67 -10.68
CA TYR A 110 2.05 4.97 -12.10
C TYR A 110 3.29 5.68 -12.64
N ASP A 111 4.01 6.40 -11.77
CA ASP A 111 5.24 7.12 -12.17
C ASP A 111 6.41 6.18 -12.46
N ILE A 112 6.33 4.91 -12.07
CA ILE A 112 7.31 3.89 -12.44
C ILE A 112 7.28 3.63 -13.95
N GLY A 113 6.10 3.75 -14.58
CA GLY A 113 5.97 3.55 -16.02
C GLY A 113 5.95 2.09 -16.45
N ASP A 114 5.67 1.17 -15.55
CA ASP A 114 5.57 -0.27 -15.83
C ASP A 114 4.11 -0.63 -16.11
N LYS A 115 3.80 -0.90 -17.39
CA LYS A 115 2.43 -1.21 -17.80
C LYS A 115 1.91 -2.53 -17.21
N VAL A 116 2.77 -3.50 -16.99
CA VAL A 116 2.39 -4.77 -16.36
C VAL A 116 1.97 -4.50 -14.92
N LEU A 117 2.72 -3.67 -14.21
CA LEU A 117 2.42 -3.29 -12.85
C LEU A 117 1.12 -2.48 -12.77
N ASP A 118 0.90 -1.56 -13.72
CA ASP A 118 -0.34 -0.76 -13.79
C ASP A 118 -1.56 -1.66 -14.01
N THR A 119 -1.46 -2.64 -14.90
CA THR A 119 -2.54 -3.60 -15.15
C THR A 119 -2.82 -4.46 -13.91
N PHE A 120 -1.79 -4.89 -13.24
CA PHE A 120 -1.89 -5.64 -11.99
C PHE A 120 -2.60 -4.81 -10.91
N ALA A 121 -2.21 -3.55 -10.77
CA ALA A 121 -2.84 -2.63 -9.81
C ALA A 121 -4.33 -2.45 -10.12
N ALA A 122 -4.70 -2.29 -11.39
CA ALA A 122 -6.10 -2.16 -11.78
C ALA A 122 -6.92 -3.40 -11.40
N ARG A 123 -6.37 -4.61 -11.56
CA ARG A 123 -7.04 -5.84 -11.17
C ARG A 123 -7.34 -5.89 -9.68
N ILE A 124 -6.42 -5.39 -8.85
CA ILE A 124 -6.64 -5.32 -7.40
C ILE A 124 -7.69 -4.27 -7.06
N MET A 125 -7.56 -3.06 -7.62
CA MET A 125 -8.43 -1.93 -7.28
C MET A 125 -9.87 -2.13 -7.74
N ASP A 126 -10.08 -2.87 -8.82
CA ASP A 126 -11.42 -3.12 -9.37
C ASP A 126 -12.08 -4.36 -8.78
N ASN A 127 -11.46 -5.03 -7.83
CA ASN A 127 -11.97 -6.28 -7.26
C ASN A 127 -12.47 -6.06 -5.83
N ASP A 128 -13.76 -6.30 -5.62
CA ASP A 128 -14.41 -6.15 -4.30
C ASP A 128 -14.14 -7.30 -3.35
N SER A 129 -13.64 -8.43 -3.84
CA SER A 129 -13.37 -9.60 -3.01
C SER A 129 -11.99 -9.52 -2.39
N ASP A 130 -11.93 -9.50 -1.06
CA ASP A 130 -10.66 -9.49 -0.32
C ASP A 130 -9.84 -10.75 -0.64
N VAL A 131 -10.48 -11.90 -0.66
CA VAL A 131 -9.80 -13.18 -0.94
C VAL A 131 -9.20 -13.17 -2.34
N GLN A 132 -9.94 -12.67 -3.34
CA GLN A 132 -9.44 -12.59 -4.72
C GLN A 132 -8.28 -11.60 -4.85
N CYS A 133 -8.33 -10.46 -4.15
CA CYS A 133 -7.22 -9.52 -4.12
C CYS A 133 -5.95 -10.17 -3.59
N ILE A 134 -6.05 -10.90 -2.49
CA ILE A 134 -4.90 -11.60 -1.91
C ILE A 134 -4.40 -12.70 -2.86
N THR A 135 -5.29 -13.40 -3.54
CA THR A 135 -4.92 -14.41 -4.54
C THR A 135 -4.15 -13.77 -5.70
N ILE A 136 -4.57 -12.59 -6.17
CA ILE A 136 -3.87 -11.86 -7.23
C ILE A 136 -2.48 -11.42 -6.76
N LEU A 137 -2.35 -10.96 -5.50
CA LEU A 137 -1.07 -10.58 -4.92
C LEU A 137 -0.09 -11.75 -4.81
N ASN A 138 -0.61 -12.92 -4.51
CA ASN A 138 0.18 -14.13 -4.48
C ASN A 138 0.41 -14.66 -5.91
#